data_adba266f7db6dabc638d68e970ea7735
#
_entry.id   adba266f7db6dabc638d68e970ea7735
#
_cell.length_a   1.000
_cell.length_b   1.000
_cell.length_c   1.000
_cell.angle_alpha   90.00
_cell.angle_beta   90.00
_cell.angle_gamma   90.00
#
_symmetry.space_group_name_H-M   'P 1'
#
loop_
_entity.id
_entity.type
_entity.pdbx_description
1 polymer ?
#
loop_
_entity_poly.entity_id
_entity_poly.type
_entity_poly.pdbx_seq_one_letter_code
_entity_poly.pdbx_strand_id
1 'polypeptide(L)'
;MKRTALIAIVAMVAFTIACGSSQQVQKDYADPNAALVSAQNQQLEKYPVQGFAYKSSTMPAQKWDKWADVATPVVKEIINKLPDGYVLQVTGHADARGPEQPTGNKPGNIKISKDRAKTVYDALKRKGVDTDKMTYEGVGSSEPIPGSNPRAAKNRRVTFKVVAE
;
A
#
# COMPACT_ATOMS: atom_id res chain seq x y z
N MET A 1 83.80 -40.74 9.46
CA MET A 1 83.49 -39.34 9.66
C MET A 1 82.02 -39.12 9.23
N LYS A 2 81.08 -39.13 10.17
CA LYS A 2 79.65 -39.06 9.92
C LYS A 2 79.23 -37.65 10.38
N ARG A 3 78.77 -36.78 9.45
CA ARG A 3 78.22 -35.42 9.74
C ARG A 3 76.75 -35.62 9.94
N THR A 4 76.26 -35.43 11.14
CA THR A 4 74.83 -35.33 11.48
C THR A 4 74.37 -33.93 11.25
N ALA A 5 73.45 -33.73 10.32
CA ALA A 5 72.75 -32.42 10.06
C ALA A 5 71.54 -32.31 10.99
N LEU A 6 71.53 -31.29 11.82
CA LEU A 6 70.38 -30.86 12.64
C LEU A 6 69.40 -30.12 11.76
N ILE A 7 68.19 -30.66 11.63
CA ILE A 7 67.06 -29.96 10.98
C ILE A 7 66.31 -29.21 12.08
N ALA A 8 66.38 -27.90 12.06
CA ALA A 8 65.54 -27.04 12.90
C ALA A 8 64.14 -26.90 12.28
N ILE A 9 63.11 -27.43 12.96
CA ILE A 9 61.75 -27.26 12.59
C ILE A 9 61.27 -25.93 13.20
N VAL A 10 61.08 -24.93 12.37
CA VAL A 10 60.43 -23.66 12.76
C VAL A 10 58.91 -23.88 12.70
N ALA A 11 58.30 -24.02 13.86
CA ALA A 11 56.83 -24.04 13.97
C ALA A 11 56.25 -22.64 13.75
N MET A 12 55.62 -22.44 12.58
CA MET A 12 54.92 -21.22 12.25
C MET A 12 53.51 -21.29 12.89
N VAL A 13 53.31 -20.58 14.00
CA VAL A 13 51.99 -20.43 14.62
C VAL A 13 51.20 -19.43 13.80
N ALA A 14 50.28 -19.92 12.98
CA ALA A 14 49.34 -19.05 12.28
C ALA A 14 48.27 -18.56 13.27
N PHE A 15 48.34 -17.28 13.65
CA PHE A 15 47.25 -16.59 14.36
C PHE A 15 46.13 -16.34 13.35
N THR A 16 45.07 -17.17 13.38
CA THR A 16 43.82 -16.88 12.71
C THR A 16 43.07 -15.85 13.54
N ILE A 17 43.13 -14.59 13.11
CA ILE A 17 42.21 -13.54 13.60
C ILE A 17 40.83 -13.93 13.08
N ALA A 18 40.01 -14.55 13.92
CA ALA A 18 38.59 -14.70 13.66
C ALA A 18 37.97 -13.31 13.76
N CYS A 19 37.75 -12.68 12.59
CA CYS A 19 36.87 -11.54 12.48
C CYS A 19 35.47 -12.00 12.87
N GLY A 20 35.10 -11.84 14.13
CA GLY A 20 33.75 -11.99 14.61
C GLY A 20 32.89 -10.92 13.95
N SER A 21 32.18 -11.27 12.87
CA SER A 21 31.07 -10.49 12.39
C SER A 21 30.03 -10.48 13.51
N SER A 22 29.96 -9.36 14.23
CA SER A 22 28.84 -9.07 15.10
C SER A 22 27.60 -8.99 14.21
N GLN A 23 26.89 -10.09 14.07
CA GLN A 23 25.52 -10.08 13.58
C GLN A 23 24.75 -9.25 14.60
N GLN A 24 24.48 -8.00 14.24
CA GLN A 24 23.46 -7.23 14.92
C GLN A 24 22.17 -8.01 14.68
N VAL A 25 21.71 -8.69 15.72
CA VAL A 25 20.36 -9.21 15.77
C VAL A 25 19.46 -7.99 15.76
N GLN A 26 19.01 -7.61 14.55
CA GLN A 26 17.95 -6.64 14.39
C GLN A 26 16.73 -7.28 15.03
N LYS A 27 16.43 -6.88 16.27
CA LYS A 27 15.15 -7.20 16.90
C LYS A 27 14.10 -6.52 16.04
N ASP A 28 13.44 -7.30 15.17
CA ASP A 28 12.19 -6.91 14.56
C ASP A 28 11.20 -6.68 15.72
N TYR A 29 11.11 -5.43 16.16
CA TYR A 29 10.01 -5.05 17.04
C TYR A 29 8.76 -5.11 16.18
N ALA A 30 7.96 -6.16 16.39
CA ALA A 30 6.65 -6.26 15.78
C ALA A 30 5.89 -4.96 16.09
N ASP A 31 5.34 -4.33 15.04
CA ASP A 31 4.54 -3.12 15.20
C ASP A 31 3.43 -3.38 16.24
N PRO A 32 3.39 -2.63 17.35
CA PRO A 32 2.39 -2.82 18.41
C PRO A 32 0.96 -2.61 17.88
N ASN A 33 0.80 -1.91 16.78
CA ASN A 33 -0.49 -1.60 16.18
C ASN A 33 -0.90 -2.61 15.08
N ALA A 34 -0.05 -3.58 14.73
CA ALA A 34 -0.28 -4.49 13.61
C ALA A 34 -1.65 -5.20 13.67
N ALA A 35 -2.06 -5.66 14.84
CA ALA A 35 -3.35 -6.33 15.03
C ALA A 35 -4.54 -5.39 14.78
N LEU A 36 -4.48 -4.17 15.31
CA LEU A 36 -5.50 -3.14 15.12
C LEU A 36 -5.59 -2.73 13.64
N VAL A 37 -4.45 -2.43 13.02
CA VAL A 37 -4.36 -2.05 11.61
C VAL A 37 -4.89 -3.17 10.70
N SER A 38 -4.55 -4.43 10.99
CA SER A 38 -5.08 -5.57 10.26
C SER A 38 -6.61 -5.67 10.36
N ALA A 39 -7.18 -5.52 11.56
CA ALA A 39 -8.63 -5.55 11.76
C ALA A 39 -9.33 -4.40 11.03
N GLN A 40 -8.78 -3.18 11.09
CA GLN A 40 -9.29 -2.01 10.37
C GLN A 40 -9.26 -2.24 8.85
N ASN A 41 -8.18 -2.80 8.32
CA ASN A 41 -8.04 -3.11 6.90
C ASN A 41 -9.06 -4.17 6.45
N GLN A 42 -9.26 -5.25 7.21
CA GLN A 42 -10.29 -6.25 6.93
C GLN A 42 -11.71 -5.65 6.93
N GLN A 43 -11.96 -4.68 7.79
CA GLN A 43 -13.23 -3.95 7.80
C GLN A 43 -13.39 -3.09 6.54
N LEU A 44 -12.35 -2.34 6.14
CA LEU A 44 -12.36 -1.47 4.97
C LEU A 44 -12.51 -2.22 3.65
N GLU A 45 -11.99 -3.44 3.53
CA GLU A 45 -12.12 -4.29 2.33
C GLU A 45 -13.59 -4.55 1.95
N LYS A 46 -14.53 -4.41 2.87
CA LYS A 46 -15.97 -4.61 2.63
C LYS A 46 -16.64 -3.42 1.94
N TYR A 47 -15.96 -2.28 1.85
CA TYR A 47 -16.53 -1.02 1.38
C TYR A 47 -15.82 -0.39 0.17
N PRO A 48 -15.48 -1.14 -0.90
CA PRO A 48 -14.92 -0.52 -2.10
C PRO A 48 -15.95 0.38 -2.77
N VAL A 49 -15.52 1.51 -3.29
CA VAL A 49 -16.38 2.37 -4.13
C VAL A 49 -16.31 1.85 -5.55
N GLN A 50 -17.43 1.41 -6.11
CA GLN A 50 -17.52 0.85 -7.46
C GLN A 50 -18.57 1.59 -8.30
N GLY A 51 -18.52 1.41 -9.61
CA GLY A 51 -19.53 1.96 -10.53
C GLY A 51 -19.05 3.15 -11.33
N PHE A 52 -17.74 3.46 -11.32
CA PHE A 52 -17.16 4.43 -12.21
C PHE A 52 -17.28 4.00 -13.67
N ALA A 53 -17.75 4.92 -14.52
CA ALA A 53 -17.80 4.69 -15.96
C ALA A 53 -16.37 4.62 -16.56
N TYR A 54 -16.28 4.07 -17.77
CA TYR A 54 -15.00 4.03 -18.50
C TYR A 54 -14.50 5.46 -18.76
N LYS A 55 -13.21 5.70 -18.48
CA LYS A 55 -12.55 7.02 -18.57
C LYS A 55 -13.18 8.13 -17.70
N SER A 56 -14.01 7.79 -16.72
CA SER A 56 -14.64 8.75 -15.82
C SER A 56 -14.11 8.58 -14.39
N SER A 57 -13.99 9.69 -13.69
CA SER A 57 -13.75 9.77 -12.25
C SER A 57 -15.00 10.15 -11.47
N THR A 58 -16.14 10.36 -12.15
CA THR A 58 -17.42 10.66 -11.51
C THR A 58 -18.26 9.41 -11.34
N MET A 59 -19.15 9.45 -10.36
CA MET A 59 -20.10 8.39 -10.06
C MET A 59 -21.53 8.99 -9.99
N PRO A 60 -22.54 8.24 -10.45
CA PRO A 60 -23.93 8.69 -10.29
C PRO A 60 -24.28 8.96 -8.83
N ALA A 61 -24.97 10.07 -8.55
CA ALA A 61 -25.29 10.53 -7.18
C ALA A 61 -25.95 9.43 -6.33
N GLN A 62 -26.97 8.74 -6.89
CA GLN A 62 -27.65 7.67 -6.16
C GLN A 62 -26.75 6.50 -5.73
N LYS A 63 -25.71 6.16 -6.54
CA LYS A 63 -24.74 5.11 -6.16
C LYS A 63 -23.81 5.62 -5.08
N TRP A 64 -23.43 6.89 -5.17
CA TRP A 64 -22.61 7.52 -4.15
C TRP A 64 -23.34 7.57 -2.81
N ASP A 65 -24.59 8.06 -2.78
CA ASP A 65 -25.37 8.22 -1.56
C ASP A 65 -25.56 6.87 -0.83
N LYS A 66 -25.95 5.81 -1.56
CA LYS A 66 -26.08 4.47 -0.99
C LYS A 66 -24.76 3.94 -0.38
N TRP A 67 -23.64 4.18 -1.04
CA TRP A 67 -22.34 3.79 -0.50
C TRP A 67 -22.00 4.64 0.73
N ALA A 68 -22.17 5.94 0.64
CA ALA A 68 -21.80 6.90 1.69
C ALA A 68 -22.59 6.68 2.99
N ASP A 69 -23.86 6.34 2.90
CA ASP A 69 -24.72 6.09 4.07
C ASP A 69 -24.20 4.91 4.92
N VAL A 70 -23.63 3.89 4.27
CA VAL A 70 -23.11 2.69 4.97
C VAL A 70 -21.64 2.82 5.32
N ALA A 71 -20.82 3.39 4.43
CA ALA A 71 -19.37 3.40 4.59
C ALA A 71 -18.85 4.58 5.41
N THR A 72 -19.47 5.76 5.31
CA THR A 72 -18.97 6.95 6.03
C THR A 72 -18.89 6.79 7.54
N PRO A 73 -19.88 6.19 8.25
CA PRO A 73 -19.76 5.95 9.69
C PRO A 73 -18.56 5.06 10.03
N VAL A 74 -18.32 4.01 9.24
CA VAL A 74 -17.19 3.09 9.42
C VAL A 74 -15.85 3.80 9.19
N VAL A 75 -15.76 4.59 8.12
CA VAL A 75 -14.54 5.37 7.83
C VAL A 75 -14.26 6.37 8.96
N LYS A 76 -15.26 7.07 9.48
CA LYS A 76 -15.12 7.98 10.63
C LYS A 76 -14.62 7.25 11.87
N GLU A 77 -15.20 6.10 12.17
CA GLU A 77 -14.78 5.30 13.34
C GLU A 77 -13.30 4.89 13.22
N ILE A 78 -12.88 4.43 12.02
CA ILE A 78 -11.50 4.04 11.75
C ILE A 78 -10.55 5.24 11.91
N ILE A 79 -10.86 6.39 11.28
CA ILE A 79 -10.06 7.62 11.39
C ILE A 79 -9.87 8.05 12.85
N ASN A 80 -10.93 7.99 13.66
CA ASN A 80 -10.88 8.35 15.06
C ASN A 80 -10.03 7.38 15.92
N LYS A 81 -9.81 6.16 15.44
CA LYS A 81 -9.05 5.11 16.12
C LYS A 81 -7.69 4.82 15.45
N LEU A 82 -7.27 5.65 14.49
CA LEU A 82 -5.96 5.47 13.85
C LEU A 82 -4.85 5.66 14.90
N PRO A 83 -3.89 4.74 14.97
CA PRO A 83 -2.70 4.95 15.78
C PRO A 83 -1.88 6.14 15.26
N ASP A 84 -1.04 6.70 16.11
CA ASP A 84 -0.08 7.72 15.70
C ASP A 84 0.87 7.16 14.66
N GLY A 85 1.21 7.99 13.63
CA GLY A 85 2.03 7.58 12.50
C GLY A 85 1.31 6.73 11.45
N TYR A 86 -0.05 6.66 11.50
CA TYR A 86 -0.86 5.97 10.50
C TYR A 86 -1.86 6.91 9.84
N VAL A 87 -2.11 6.66 8.56
CA VAL A 87 -3.10 7.38 7.75
C VAL A 87 -4.03 6.42 7.03
N LEU A 88 -5.22 6.91 6.68
CA LEU A 88 -6.13 6.22 5.77
C LEU A 88 -5.77 6.59 4.32
N GLN A 89 -5.21 5.64 3.59
CA GLN A 89 -4.93 5.78 2.16
C GLN A 89 -6.18 5.44 1.34
N VAL A 90 -6.54 6.35 0.44
CA VAL A 90 -7.62 6.18 -0.54
C VAL A 90 -6.99 5.89 -1.90
N THR A 91 -7.10 4.66 -2.38
CA THR A 91 -6.43 4.20 -3.61
C THR A 91 -7.43 4.03 -4.75
N GLY A 92 -7.20 4.75 -5.84
CA GLY A 92 -7.99 4.63 -7.07
C GLY A 92 -7.38 3.61 -8.03
N HIS A 93 -8.25 2.85 -8.70
CA HIS A 93 -7.86 1.83 -9.67
C HIS A 93 -8.56 2.04 -11.01
N ALA A 94 -7.93 1.59 -12.09
CA ALA A 94 -8.48 1.54 -13.43
C ALA A 94 -8.58 0.10 -13.94
N ASP A 95 -9.38 -0.12 -14.98
CA ASP A 95 -9.28 -1.34 -15.77
C ASP A 95 -8.14 -1.22 -16.80
N ALA A 96 -7.60 -2.36 -17.25
CA ALA A 96 -6.47 -2.42 -18.19
C ALA A 96 -6.88 -2.06 -19.64
N ARG A 97 -7.75 -1.08 -19.81
CA ARG A 97 -8.13 -0.51 -21.10
C ARG A 97 -7.56 0.89 -21.24
N GLY A 98 -6.76 1.11 -22.28
CA GLY A 98 -6.08 2.38 -22.52
C GLY A 98 -4.64 2.40 -21.97
N PRO A 99 -3.92 3.50 -22.21
CA PRO A 99 -2.53 3.64 -21.76
C PRO A 99 -2.46 3.94 -20.26
N GLU A 100 -1.38 3.51 -19.62
CA GLU A 100 -1.11 3.88 -18.20
C GLU A 100 -0.75 5.35 -18.06
N GLN A 101 0.13 5.84 -18.94
CA GLN A 101 0.54 7.23 -19.00
C GLN A 101 -0.28 8.03 -20.01
N PRO A 102 -0.38 9.36 -19.87
CA PRO A 102 -1.01 10.20 -20.86
C PRO A 102 -0.39 10.01 -22.25
N THR A 103 -1.23 9.91 -23.29
CA THR A 103 -0.79 9.76 -24.67
C THR A 103 -1.69 10.64 -25.55
N GLY A 104 -1.12 11.71 -26.13
CA GLY A 104 -1.86 12.74 -26.82
C GLY A 104 -2.94 13.33 -25.88
N ASN A 105 -4.20 13.35 -26.32
CA ASN A 105 -5.33 13.86 -25.54
C ASN A 105 -5.93 12.81 -24.56
N LYS A 106 -5.33 11.64 -24.41
CA LYS A 106 -5.83 10.60 -23.48
C LYS A 106 -5.14 10.76 -22.13
N PRO A 107 -5.89 10.87 -21.01
CA PRO A 107 -5.31 11.18 -19.71
C PRO A 107 -4.53 10.03 -19.04
N GLY A 108 -4.56 8.81 -19.58
CA GLY A 108 -3.92 7.64 -18.97
C GLY A 108 -4.64 7.11 -17.73
N ASN A 109 -4.41 5.82 -17.43
CA ASN A 109 -5.07 5.13 -16.32
C ASN A 109 -4.62 5.63 -14.95
N ILE A 110 -3.34 6.00 -14.80
CA ILE A 110 -2.79 6.55 -13.54
C ILE A 110 -3.52 7.85 -13.18
N LYS A 111 -3.66 8.77 -14.12
CA LYS A 111 -4.38 10.03 -13.86
C LYS A 111 -5.85 9.77 -13.54
N ILE A 112 -6.54 8.94 -14.35
CA ILE A 112 -7.97 8.66 -14.15
C ILE A 112 -8.20 8.02 -12.77
N SER A 113 -7.37 7.08 -12.37
CA SER A 113 -7.47 6.41 -11.08
C SER A 113 -7.21 7.38 -9.92
N LYS A 114 -6.21 8.26 -10.03
CA LYS A 114 -5.96 9.32 -9.03
C LYS A 114 -7.14 10.28 -8.91
N ASP A 115 -7.74 10.68 -10.03
CA ASP A 115 -8.94 11.54 -10.03
C ASP A 115 -10.14 10.84 -9.37
N ARG A 116 -10.30 9.51 -9.51
CA ARG A 116 -11.31 8.72 -8.78
C ARG A 116 -11.06 8.76 -7.27
N ALA A 117 -9.83 8.48 -6.84
CA ALA A 117 -9.47 8.54 -5.43
C ALA A 117 -9.74 9.94 -4.85
N LYS A 118 -9.35 10.99 -5.57
CA LYS A 118 -9.63 12.38 -5.17
C LYS A 118 -11.11 12.67 -5.05
N THR A 119 -11.93 12.20 -5.99
CA THR A 119 -13.40 12.39 -5.95
C THR A 119 -13.99 11.79 -4.68
N VAL A 120 -13.53 10.60 -4.28
CA VAL A 120 -13.97 9.92 -3.05
C VAL A 120 -13.45 10.64 -1.81
N TYR A 121 -12.17 11.02 -1.79
CA TYR A 121 -11.56 11.80 -0.71
C TYR A 121 -12.34 13.11 -0.45
N ASP A 122 -12.58 13.90 -1.51
CA ASP A 122 -13.33 15.15 -1.40
C ASP A 122 -14.78 14.94 -0.93
N ALA A 123 -15.38 13.82 -1.31
CA ALA A 123 -16.73 13.47 -0.89
C ALA A 123 -16.80 13.07 0.58
N LEU A 124 -15.83 12.29 1.08
CA LEU A 124 -15.70 11.98 2.51
C LEU A 124 -15.46 13.23 3.35
N LYS A 125 -14.62 14.16 2.85
CA LYS A 125 -14.41 15.47 3.47
C LYS A 125 -15.73 16.24 3.62
N ARG A 126 -16.54 16.30 2.57
CA ARG A 126 -17.87 16.94 2.62
C ARG A 126 -18.85 16.26 3.59
N LYS A 127 -18.68 14.96 3.86
CA LYS A 127 -19.44 14.20 4.87
C LYS A 127 -18.88 14.37 6.29
N GLY A 128 -17.87 15.24 6.48
CA GLY A 128 -17.27 15.55 7.77
C GLY A 128 -16.33 14.46 8.30
N VAL A 129 -15.66 13.72 7.40
CA VAL A 129 -14.53 12.90 7.76
C VAL A 129 -13.30 13.79 7.94
N ASP A 130 -12.54 13.59 9.02
CA ASP A 130 -11.28 14.28 9.23
C ASP A 130 -10.28 13.85 8.16
N THR A 131 -9.79 14.82 7.38
CA THR A 131 -8.89 14.57 6.26
C THR A 131 -7.41 14.78 6.59
N ASP A 132 -7.07 15.25 7.78
CA ASP A 132 -5.68 15.46 8.19
C ASP A 132 -4.93 14.10 8.32
N LYS A 133 -5.71 13.03 8.55
CA LYS A 133 -5.23 11.65 8.59
C LYS A 133 -5.60 10.85 7.35
N MET A 134 -5.73 11.51 6.20
CA MET A 134 -6.08 10.85 4.93
C MET A 134 -5.15 11.25 3.80
N THR A 135 -4.80 10.28 2.97
CA THR A 135 -4.08 10.49 1.72
C THR A 135 -4.84 9.90 0.54
N TYR A 136 -4.49 10.28 -0.69
CA TYR A 136 -5.07 9.65 -1.88
C TYR A 136 -4.06 9.50 -3.00
N GLU A 137 -4.16 8.38 -3.71
CA GLU A 137 -3.32 8.07 -4.85
C GLU A 137 -4.08 7.34 -5.97
N GLY A 138 -3.43 7.17 -7.12
CA GLY A 138 -3.94 6.39 -8.23
C GLY A 138 -2.88 5.45 -8.75
N VAL A 139 -3.21 4.16 -8.81
CA VAL A 139 -2.29 3.08 -9.22
C VAL A 139 -2.54 2.61 -10.66
N GLY A 140 -3.38 3.31 -11.42
CA GLY A 140 -3.72 2.88 -12.79
C GLY A 140 -4.36 1.49 -12.80
N SER A 141 -3.90 0.62 -13.70
CA SER A 141 -4.36 -0.76 -13.82
C SER A 141 -3.41 -1.80 -13.23
N SER A 142 -2.41 -1.38 -12.44
CA SER A 142 -1.38 -2.26 -11.89
C SER A 142 -1.91 -3.26 -10.86
N GLU A 143 -3.05 -2.97 -10.22
CA GLU A 143 -3.62 -3.78 -9.16
C GLU A 143 -5.04 -4.26 -9.52
N PRO A 144 -5.19 -5.23 -10.43
CA PRO A 144 -6.50 -5.82 -10.72
C PRO A 144 -6.99 -6.65 -9.54
N ILE A 145 -8.32 -6.78 -9.41
CA ILE A 145 -8.91 -7.70 -8.43
C ILE A 145 -8.40 -9.12 -8.72
N PRO A 146 -7.83 -9.84 -7.75
CA PRO A 146 -7.32 -11.19 -7.94
C PRO A 146 -8.35 -12.12 -8.60
N GLY A 147 -7.90 -12.91 -9.57
CA GLY A 147 -8.77 -13.83 -10.33
C GLY A 147 -9.77 -13.15 -11.27
N SER A 148 -9.72 -11.82 -11.44
CA SER A 148 -10.58 -11.12 -12.38
C SER A 148 -9.89 -10.84 -13.71
N ASN A 149 -10.68 -10.73 -14.79
CA ASN A 149 -10.15 -10.15 -16.02
C ASN A 149 -9.72 -8.70 -15.75
N PRO A 150 -8.44 -8.33 -15.99
CA PRO A 150 -7.95 -6.97 -15.75
C PRO A 150 -8.72 -5.87 -16.48
N ARG A 151 -9.36 -6.21 -17.61
CA ARG A 151 -10.19 -5.27 -18.40
C ARG A 151 -11.63 -5.17 -17.92
N ALA A 152 -12.02 -5.93 -16.89
CA ALA A 152 -13.38 -5.92 -16.36
C ALA A 152 -13.72 -4.60 -15.65
N ALA A 153 -14.99 -4.21 -15.77
CA ALA A 153 -15.51 -2.97 -15.17
C ALA A 153 -15.33 -2.88 -13.66
N LYS A 154 -15.32 -4.01 -12.96
CA LYS A 154 -15.15 -4.07 -11.50
C LYS A 154 -13.77 -3.57 -11.03
N ASN A 155 -12.76 -3.53 -11.93
CA ASN A 155 -11.45 -2.95 -11.61
C ASN A 155 -11.48 -1.42 -11.56
N ARG A 156 -12.52 -0.75 -12.07
CA ARG A 156 -12.74 0.69 -11.90
C ARG A 156 -13.35 0.95 -10.54
N ARG A 157 -12.50 1.04 -9.53
CA ARG A 157 -12.90 1.12 -8.13
C ARG A 157 -12.00 2.09 -7.35
N VAL A 158 -12.42 2.40 -6.13
CA VAL A 158 -11.56 3.00 -5.10
C VAL A 158 -11.60 2.09 -3.88
N THR A 159 -10.46 1.86 -3.28
CA THR A 159 -10.27 1.07 -2.06
C THR A 159 -9.66 1.92 -0.95
N PHE A 160 -9.70 1.42 0.27
CA PHE A 160 -9.20 2.08 1.46
C PHE A 160 -8.25 1.15 2.19
N LYS A 161 -7.17 1.70 2.74
CA LYS A 161 -6.22 0.95 3.56
C LYS A 161 -5.59 1.87 4.61
N VAL A 162 -5.49 1.39 5.83
CA VAL A 162 -4.65 2.02 6.86
C VAL A 162 -3.21 1.61 6.60
N VAL A 163 -2.34 2.59 6.49
CA VAL A 163 -0.91 2.42 6.22
C VAL A 163 -0.09 3.30 7.17
N ALA A 164 1.16 2.94 7.42
CA ALA A 164 2.11 3.83 8.08
C ALA A 164 2.40 5.05 7.19
N GLU A 165 2.56 6.23 7.78
CA GLU A 165 2.88 7.49 7.10
C GLU A 165 4.31 7.53 6.59
#